data_26f29fd976f29c77ec2448ab49822246
#
_entry.id   26f29fd976f29c77ec2448ab49822246
#
_cell.length_a   1.000
_cell.length_b   1.000
_cell.length_c   1.000
_cell.angle_alpha   90.00
_cell.angle_beta   90.00
_cell.angle_gamma   90.00
#
_symmetry.space_group_name_H-M   'P 1'
#
loop_
_entity.id
_entity.type
_entity.pdbx_description
1 polymer ?
#
loop_
_entity_poly.entity_id
_entity_poly.type
_entity_poly.pdbx_seq_one_letter_code
_entity_poly.pdbx_strand_id
1 'polypeptide(L)'
;KIDTNFEGERKAKLTNLYERFSDRMMLAPASGIEHFHNCFAGGYVDHVLRVMDCAEQLHDLWSSMGADMSNYTKEELMFCALNHDLGKVGDNENEYYVPNPSEWHRKNQGKIYDPNPNIQHMTVPHRSILLLSNYGITFSQNEMIGILTHDGVYDSANDSYLKPWGKEKALWNNLPIVLHHADHMAS
;
A
#
# COMPACT_ATOMS: atom_id res chain seq x y z
N LYS A 1 4.71 2.65 -14.47
CA LYS A 1 4.96 1.43 -13.67
C LYS A 1 4.01 0.27 -14.03
N ILE A 2 2.70 0.48 -14.24
CA ILE A 2 1.77 -0.61 -14.64
C ILE A 2 2.25 -1.26 -15.94
N ASP A 3 2.57 -0.45 -16.96
CA ASP A 3 3.01 -0.95 -18.27
C ASP A 3 4.28 -1.78 -18.26
N THR A 4 5.14 -1.55 -17.29
CA THR A 4 6.44 -2.21 -17.20
C THR A 4 6.45 -3.45 -16.30
N ASN A 5 5.46 -3.61 -15.42
CA ASN A 5 5.45 -4.68 -14.43
C ASN A 5 4.34 -5.71 -14.64
N PHE A 6 3.31 -5.40 -15.44
CA PHE A 6 2.15 -6.28 -15.60
C PHE A 6 1.79 -6.48 -17.07
N GLU A 7 1.17 -7.63 -17.38
CA GLU A 7 0.78 -8.00 -18.73
C GLU A 7 -0.69 -8.51 -18.77
N GLY A 8 -1.20 -8.68 -19.99
CA GLY A 8 -2.48 -9.31 -20.26
C GLY A 8 -3.68 -8.68 -19.55
N GLU A 9 -4.57 -9.52 -19.05
CA GLU A 9 -5.82 -9.11 -18.41
C GLU A 9 -5.58 -8.34 -17.10
N ARG A 10 -4.57 -8.74 -16.32
CA ARG A 10 -4.18 -8.06 -15.06
C ARG A 10 -3.80 -6.59 -15.33
N LYS A 11 -2.96 -6.35 -16.34
CA LYS A 11 -2.58 -5.01 -16.77
C LYS A 11 -3.80 -4.17 -17.15
N ALA A 12 -4.67 -4.72 -18.00
CA ALA A 12 -5.86 -4.01 -18.47
C ALA A 12 -6.79 -3.60 -17.32
N LYS A 13 -7.02 -4.51 -16.36
CA LYS A 13 -7.86 -4.24 -15.19
C LYS A 13 -7.24 -3.22 -14.24
N LEU A 14 -5.92 -3.31 -13.97
CA LEU A 14 -5.20 -2.31 -13.18
C LEU A 14 -5.27 -0.95 -13.84
N THR A 15 -5.02 -0.86 -15.15
CA THR A 15 -5.12 0.40 -15.90
C THR A 15 -6.49 1.01 -15.74
N ASN A 16 -7.56 0.24 -15.96
CA ASN A 16 -8.94 0.73 -15.80
C ASN A 16 -9.23 1.24 -14.37
N LEU A 17 -8.78 0.53 -13.34
CA LEU A 17 -8.93 0.96 -11.95
C LEU A 17 -8.19 2.27 -11.69
N TYR A 18 -6.92 2.36 -12.10
CA TYR A 18 -6.10 3.54 -11.88
C TYR A 18 -6.56 4.76 -12.69
N GLU A 19 -7.05 4.57 -13.91
CA GLU A 19 -7.68 5.63 -14.71
C GLU A 19 -8.97 6.13 -14.05
N ARG A 20 -9.80 5.22 -13.52
CA ARG A 20 -11.04 5.58 -12.81
C ARG A 20 -10.81 6.49 -11.61
N PHE A 21 -9.72 6.28 -10.88
CA PHE A 21 -9.38 7.03 -9.68
C PHE A 21 -8.27 8.07 -9.87
N SER A 22 -7.83 8.32 -11.11
CA SER A 22 -6.68 9.16 -11.41
C SER A 22 -6.75 10.54 -10.75
N ASP A 23 -7.88 11.23 -10.84
CA ASP A 23 -8.05 12.57 -10.27
C ASP A 23 -7.92 12.57 -8.74
N ARG A 24 -8.48 11.53 -8.07
CA ARG A 24 -8.33 11.37 -6.62
C ARG A 24 -6.90 11.03 -6.22
N MET A 25 -6.24 10.13 -6.94
CA MET A 25 -4.85 9.77 -6.71
C MET A 25 -3.92 10.98 -6.81
N MET A 26 -4.15 11.84 -7.80
CA MET A 26 -3.38 13.07 -8.00
C MET A 26 -3.57 14.10 -6.89
N LEU A 27 -4.65 14.01 -6.12
CA LEU A 27 -4.95 14.94 -5.01
C LEU A 27 -4.77 14.29 -3.63
N ALA A 28 -4.75 12.96 -3.53
CA ALA A 28 -4.64 12.25 -2.26
C ALA A 28 -3.27 12.48 -1.60
N PRO A 29 -3.23 12.79 -0.29
CA PRO A 29 -2.00 12.72 0.49
C PRO A 29 -1.67 11.26 0.85
N ALA A 30 -0.42 10.97 1.18
CA ALA A 30 -0.03 9.67 1.73
C ALA A 30 -0.37 9.56 3.23
N SER A 31 -0.42 10.69 3.96
CA SER A 31 -0.79 10.73 5.38
C SER A 31 -1.67 11.93 5.68
N GLY A 32 -2.38 11.89 6.81
CA GLY A 32 -3.23 13.00 7.27
C GLY A 32 -2.50 14.02 8.15
N ILE A 33 -1.28 13.72 8.61
CA ILE A 33 -0.56 14.50 9.60
C ILE A 33 0.78 14.98 9.01
N GLU A 34 1.06 16.28 9.13
CA GLU A 34 2.17 16.97 8.47
C GLU A 34 3.57 16.39 8.79
N HIS A 35 3.77 15.89 10.00
CA HIS A 35 5.04 15.30 10.41
C HIS A 35 5.20 13.81 10.05
N PHE A 36 4.20 13.21 9.42
CA PHE A 36 4.35 11.95 8.71
C PHE A 36 4.68 12.22 7.23
N HIS A 37 5.08 11.15 6.50
CA HIS A 37 5.49 11.30 5.12
C HIS A 37 4.36 11.81 4.21
N ASN A 38 4.74 12.64 3.24
CA ASN A 38 3.94 13.04 2.08
C ASN A 38 2.50 13.52 2.40
N CYS A 39 2.33 14.33 3.45
CA CYS A 39 1.06 14.96 3.83
C CYS A 39 0.74 16.17 2.95
N PHE A 40 0.66 15.97 1.63
CA PHE A 40 0.35 17.01 0.62
C PHE A 40 -0.40 16.39 -0.57
N ALA A 41 -1.08 17.23 -1.35
CA ALA A 41 -1.78 16.79 -2.56
C ALA A 41 -0.81 16.12 -3.55
N GLY A 42 -1.11 14.89 -3.97
CA GLY A 42 -0.23 14.06 -4.80
C GLY A 42 0.79 13.24 -4.01
N GLY A 43 0.85 13.40 -2.69
CA GLY A 43 1.75 12.64 -1.82
C GLY A 43 1.55 11.14 -1.90
N TYR A 44 0.31 10.67 -2.11
CA TYR A 44 0.00 9.27 -2.36
C TYR A 44 0.76 8.70 -3.56
N VAL A 45 0.71 9.39 -4.70
CA VAL A 45 1.39 8.93 -5.93
C VAL A 45 2.90 8.92 -5.75
N ASP A 46 3.47 9.98 -5.17
CA ASP A 46 4.90 10.07 -4.90
C ASP A 46 5.37 8.92 -3.99
N HIS A 47 4.64 8.68 -2.90
CA HIS A 47 4.93 7.59 -1.97
C HIS A 47 4.89 6.22 -2.65
N VAL A 48 3.81 5.89 -3.36
CA VAL A 48 3.67 4.60 -4.05
C VAL A 48 4.77 4.36 -5.07
N LEU A 49 5.15 5.39 -5.84
CA LEU A 49 6.24 5.26 -6.81
C LEU A 49 7.59 5.00 -6.13
N ARG A 50 7.86 5.68 -5.00
CA ARG A 50 9.07 5.46 -4.19
C ARG A 50 9.09 4.07 -3.56
N VAL A 51 7.94 3.60 -3.04
CA VAL A 51 7.82 2.23 -2.50
C VAL A 51 8.13 1.20 -3.58
N MET A 52 7.61 1.38 -4.80
CA MET A 52 7.92 0.48 -5.91
C MET A 52 9.42 0.47 -6.26
N ASP A 53 10.06 1.64 -6.31
CA ASP A 53 11.49 1.72 -6.59
C ASP A 53 12.34 1.10 -5.46
N CYS A 54 11.98 1.33 -4.19
CA CYS A 54 12.61 0.70 -3.04
C CYS A 54 12.43 -0.82 -3.03
N ALA A 55 11.22 -1.32 -3.31
CA ALA A 55 10.93 -2.75 -3.33
C ALA A 55 11.75 -3.48 -4.40
N GLU A 56 11.87 -2.90 -5.59
CA GLU A 56 12.70 -3.46 -6.66
C GLU A 56 14.18 -3.54 -6.25
N GLN A 57 14.73 -2.45 -5.71
CA GLN A 57 16.13 -2.39 -5.28
C GLN A 57 16.42 -3.31 -4.09
N LEU A 58 15.52 -3.37 -3.09
CA LEU A 58 15.67 -4.27 -1.95
C LEU A 58 15.61 -5.73 -2.36
N HIS A 59 14.70 -6.10 -3.26
CA HIS A 59 14.62 -7.45 -3.80
C HIS A 59 15.95 -7.87 -4.43
N ASP A 60 16.51 -7.03 -5.29
CA ASP A 60 17.76 -7.33 -6.00
C ASP A 60 18.96 -7.35 -5.02
N LEU A 61 18.99 -6.44 -4.06
CA LEU A 61 20.04 -6.41 -3.02
C LEU A 61 19.99 -7.65 -2.14
N TRP A 62 18.83 -8.01 -1.60
CA TRP A 62 18.69 -9.17 -0.71
C TRP A 62 19.04 -10.47 -1.45
N SER A 63 18.61 -10.59 -2.71
CA SER A 63 19.00 -11.72 -3.59
C SER A 63 20.51 -11.81 -3.73
N SER A 64 21.18 -10.69 -3.99
CA SER A 64 22.65 -10.65 -4.15
C SER A 64 23.40 -11.00 -2.87
N MET A 65 22.79 -10.77 -1.70
CA MET A 65 23.33 -11.10 -0.38
C MET A 65 23.02 -12.54 0.05
N GLY A 66 22.30 -13.32 -0.78
CA GLY A 66 21.97 -14.72 -0.51
C GLY A 66 20.75 -14.92 0.38
N ALA A 67 19.88 -13.92 0.53
CA ALA A 67 18.60 -14.11 1.18
C ALA A 67 17.71 -15.05 0.35
N ASP A 68 16.88 -15.84 1.03
CA ASP A 68 15.90 -16.69 0.36
C ASP A 68 14.77 -15.84 -0.23
N MET A 69 14.77 -15.75 -1.55
CA MET A 69 13.74 -15.03 -2.33
C MET A 69 12.79 -16.01 -3.06
N SER A 70 12.76 -17.26 -2.61
CA SER A 70 11.88 -18.28 -3.18
C SER A 70 10.42 -18.12 -2.73
N ASN A 71 9.53 -18.86 -3.37
CA ASN A 71 8.09 -18.96 -3.07
C ASN A 71 7.29 -17.66 -3.30
N TYR A 72 7.84 -16.69 -4.01
CA TYR A 72 7.11 -15.56 -4.59
C TYR A 72 7.84 -15.05 -5.84
N THR A 73 7.16 -14.24 -6.63
CA THR A 73 7.71 -13.64 -7.85
C THR A 73 7.94 -12.13 -7.66
N LYS A 74 8.85 -11.56 -8.47
CA LYS A 74 9.05 -10.11 -8.51
C LYS A 74 7.77 -9.38 -8.91
N GLU A 75 6.94 -9.97 -9.79
CA GLU A 75 5.63 -9.40 -10.17
C GLU A 75 4.70 -9.30 -8.96
N GLU A 76 4.61 -10.34 -8.10
CA GLU A 76 3.81 -10.29 -6.87
C GLU A 76 4.28 -9.18 -5.92
N LEU A 77 5.58 -9.00 -5.76
CA LEU A 77 6.14 -7.90 -4.94
C LEU A 77 5.76 -6.54 -5.52
N MET A 78 5.93 -6.36 -6.84
CA MET A 78 5.56 -5.11 -7.52
C MET A 78 4.06 -4.84 -7.47
N PHE A 79 3.23 -5.90 -7.53
CA PHE A 79 1.78 -5.79 -7.34
C PHE A 79 1.43 -5.30 -5.94
N CYS A 80 2.07 -5.86 -4.91
CA CYS A 80 1.89 -5.40 -3.54
C CYS A 80 2.35 -3.95 -3.35
N ALA A 81 3.54 -3.60 -3.84
CA ALA A 81 4.09 -2.25 -3.74
C ALA A 81 3.20 -1.20 -4.43
N LEU A 82 2.59 -1.54 -5.58
CA LEU A 82 1.65 -0.66 -6.28
C LEU A 82 0.34 -0.45 -5.50
N ASN A 83 -0.16 -1.50 -4.81
CA ASN A 83 -1.53 -1.54 -4.30
C ASN A 83 -1.65 -1.54 -2.76
N HIS A 84 -0.53 -1.54 -2.00
CA HIS A 84 -0.57 -1.63 -0.52
C HIS A 84 -1.46 -0.54 0.10
N ASP A 85 -1.35 0.66 -0.40
CA ASP A 85 -2.00 1.87 0.06
C ASP A 85 -3.21 2.31 -0.81
N LEU A 86 -3.66 1.48 -1.76
CA LEU A 86 -4.75 1.81 -2.68
C LEU A 86 -6.03 2.25 -1.94
N GLY A 87 -6.26 1.75 -0.74
CA GLY A 87 -7.39 2.15 0.11
C GLY A 87 -7.41 3.65 0.46
N LYS A 88 -6.29 4.36 0.34
CA LYS A 88 -6.20 5.83 0.55
C LYS A 88 -6.86 6.64 -0.56
N VAL A 89 -7.27 6.03 -1.68
CA VAL A 89 -8.06 6.73 -2.71
C VAL A 89 -9.55 6.81 -2.36
N GLY A 90 -10.01 6.06 -1.36
CA GLY A 90 -11.39 6.06 -0.90
C GLY A 90 -12.23 4.89 -1.40
N ASP A 91 -13.53 5.11 -1.61
CA ASP A 91 -14.45 4.16 -2.24
C ASP A 91 -14.91 4.63 -3.63
N ASN A 92 -15.93 4.02 -4.21
CA ASN A 92 -16.41 4.40 -5.55
C ASN A 92 -16.99 5.84 -5.60
N GLU A 93 -17.45 6.36 -4.47
CA GLU A 93 -18.17 7.64 -4.40
C GLU A 93 -17.35 8.73 -3.75
N ASN A 94 -16.58 8.40 -2.69
CA ASN A 94 -15.94 9.37 -1.82
C ASN A 94 -14.42 9.15 -1.74
N GLU A 95 -13.66 10.23 -1.62
CA GLU A 95 -12.23 10.21 -1.26
C GLU A 95 -12.04 9.79 0.20
N TYR A 96 -10.89 9.17 0.50
CA TYR A 96 -10.55 8.73 1.86
C TYR A 96 -10.19 9.89 2.78
N TYR A 97 -9.46 10.89 2.28
CA TYR A 97 -9.05 12.05 3.04
C TYR A 97 -9.84 13.29 2.66
N VAL A 98 -10.27 14.05 3.67
CA VAL A 98 -10.84 15.38 3.51
C VAL A 98 -10.00 16.39 4.30
N PRO A 99 -9.93 17.68 3.88
CA PRO A 99 -9.24 18.70 4.66
C PRO A 99 -9.80 18.81 6.08
N ASN A 100 -8.93 18.83 7.08
CA ASN A 100 -9.36 19.04 8.47
C ASN A 100 -9.95 20.44 8.61
N PRO A 101 -11.21 20.61 9.09
CA PRO A 101 -11.87 21.90 9.19
C PRO A 101 -11.30 22.80 10.30
N SER A 102 -10.63 22.21 11.30
CA SER A 102 -10.13 22.92 12.46
C SER A 102 -8.77 23.56 12.19
N GLU A 103 -8.72 24.89 12.12
CA GLU A 103 -7.47 25.64 12.01
C GLU A 103 -6.52 25.36 13.18
N TRP A 104 -7.07 25.20 14.38
CA TRP A 104 -6.29 24.87 15.58
C TRP A 104 -5.59 23.51 15.44
N HIS A 105 -6.31 22.45 14.98
CA HIS A 105 -5.71 21.13 14.78
C HIS A 105 -4.64 21.17 13.68
N ARG A 106 -4.88 21.89 12.59
CA ARG A 106 -3.87 22.05 11.54
C ARG A 106 -2.59 22.71 12.06
N LYS A 107 -2.74 23.85 12.79
CA LYS A 107 -1.58 24.63 13.27
C LYS A 107 -0.85 23.99 14.46
N ASN A 108 -1.56 23.35 15.37
CA ASN A 108 -0.97 22.88 16.65
C ASN A 108 -0.68 21.39 16.69
N GLN A 109 -1.32 20.59 15.81
CA GLN A 109 -1.15 19.14 15.76
C GLN A 109 -0.68 18.64 14.38
N GLY A 110 -0.52 19.53 13.41
CA GLY A 110 -0.17 19.16 12.05
C GLY A 110 -1.23 18.27 11.36
N LYS A 111 -2.47 18.22 11.86
CA LYS A 111 -3.57 17.44 11.28
C LYS A 111 -4.15 18.18 10.08
N ILE A 112 -3.55 17.98 8.92
CA ILE A 112 -3.94 18.66 7.67
C ILE A 112 -5.18 18.01 7.05
N TYR A 113 -5.27 16.67 7.10
CA TYR A 113 -6.40 15.90 6.59
C TYR A 113 -6.97 14.97 7.65
N ASP A 114 -8.26 14.71 7.58
CA ASP A 114 -8.98 13.72 8.37
C ASP A 114 -9.51 12.60 7.46
N PRO A 115 -9.75 11.39 7.99
CA PRO A 115 -10.56 10.40 7.31
C PRO A 115 -11.95 10.95 7.01
N ASN A 116 -12.46 10.73 5.80
CA ASN A 116 -13.76 11.21 5.37
C ASN A 116 -14.89 10.51 6.17
N PRO A 117 -15.75 11.27 6.89
CA PRO A 117 -16.82 10.69 7.68
C PRO A 117 -17.95 10.04 6.86
N ASN A 118 -17.98 10.31 5.55
CA ASN A 118 -18.98 9.73 4.63
C ASN A 118 -18.57 8.37 4.07
N ILE A 119 -17.40 7.85 4.47
CA ILE A 119 -16.92 6.55 4.03
C ILE A 119 -17.00 5.54 5.20
N GLN A 120 -17.49 4.31 4.92
CA GLN A 120 -17.53 3.26 5.92
C GLN A 120 -16.11 3.02 6.47
N HIS A 121 -15.96 2.98 7.81
CA HIS A 121 -14.67 2.67 8.42
C HIS A 121 -14.14 1.30 7.96
N MET A 122 -12.93 1.32 7.49
CA MET A 122 -12.16 0.14 7.08
C MET A 122 -10.68 0.53 7.10
N THR A 123 -9.81 -0.41 7.52
CA THR A 123 -8.37 -0.14 7.42
C THR A 123 -7.93 0.02 5.96
N VAL A 124 -6.87 0.75 5.73
CA VAL A 124 -6.37 1.00 4.37
C VAL A 124 -6.05 -0.31 3.63
N PRO A 125 -5.34 -1.30 4.22
CA PRO A 125 -5.05 -2.56 3.54
C PRO A 125 -6.32 -3.34 3.14
N HIS A 126 -7.31 -3.42 4.02
CA HIS A 126 -8.57 -4.11 3.71
C HIS A 126 -9.35 -3.40 2.60
N ARG A 127 -9.35 -2.06 2.58
CA ARG A 127 -9.98 -1.29 1.49
C ARG A 127 -9.23 -1.48 0.18
N SER A 128 -7.90 -1.60 0.20
CA SER A 128 -7.11 -1.94 -0.99
C SER A 128 -7.57 -3.26 -1.60
N ILE A 129 -7.70 -4.31 -0.78
CA ILE A 129 -8.20 -5.63 -1.19
C ILE A 129 -9.62 -5.54 -1.73
N LEU A 130 -10.52 -4.81 -1.07
CA LEU A 130 -11.89 -4.61 -1.51
C LEU A 130 -11.96 -3.94 -2.89
N LEU A 131 -11.18 -2.88 -3.10
CA LEU A 131 -11.13 -2.18 -4.39
C LEU A 131 -10.62 -3.09 -5.51
N LEU A 132 -9.53 -3.81 -5.30
CA LEU A 132 -9.00 -4.79 -6.26
C LEU A 132 -10.06 -5.83 -6.62
N SER A 133 -10.77 -6.38 -5.62
CA SER A 133 -11.85 -7.35 -5.82
C SER A 133 -13.02 -6.78 -6.60
N ASN A 134 -13.46 -5.56 -6.31
CA ASN A 134 -14.57 -4.90 -6.99
C ASN A 134 -14.29 -4.64 -8.48
N TYR A 135 -13.02 -4.48 -8.84
CA TYR A 135 -12.58 -4.33 -10.24
C TYR A 135 -12.20 -5.66 -10.90
N GLY A 136 -12.50 -6.79 -10.25
CA GLY A 136 -12.24 -8.12 -10.78
C GLY A 136 -10.77 -8.44 -10.95
N ILE A 137 -9.90 -7.76 -10.20
CA ILE A 137 -8.45 -8.02 -10.20
C ILE A 137 -8.21 -9.18 -9.25
N THR A 138 -7.73 -10.28 -9.79
CA THR A 138 -7.32 -11.46 -9.00
C THR A 138 -5.94 -11.24 -8.42
N PHE A 139 -5.73 -11.75 -7.23
CA PHE A 139 -4.44 -11.69 -6.53
C PHE A 139 -4.15 -13.04 -5.85
N SER A 140 -2.87 -13.33 -5.67
CA SER A 140 -2.42 -14.55 -5.00
C SER A 140 -2.53 -14.43 -3.47
N GLN A 141 -2.34 -15.55 -2.78
CA GLN A 141 -2.22 -15.55 -1.32
C GLN A 141 -1.04 -14.69 -0.84
N ASN A 142 0.09 -14.74 -1.55
CA ASN A 142 1.26 -13.92 -1.25
C ASN A 142 0.95 -12.42 -1.35
N GLU A 143 0.28 -12.02 -2.43
CA GLU A 143 -0.12 -10.64 -2.68
C GLU A 143 -1.12 -10.16 -1.61
N MET A 144 -2.10 -10.99 -1.25
CA MET A 144 -3.05 -10.65 -0.18
C MET A 144 -2.33 -10.44 1.15
N ILE A 145 -1.48 -11.38 1.57
CA ILE A 145 -0.73 -11.27 2.83
C ILE A 145 0.19 -10.05 2.79
N GLY A 146 0.91 -9.83 1.69
CA GLY A 146 1.79 -8.68 1.52
C GLY A 146 1.05 -7.36 1.75
N ILE A 147 -0.08 -7.16 1.06
CA ILE A 147 -0.90 -5.94 1.20
C ILE A 147 -1.45 -5.82 2.62
N LEU A 148 -2.01 -6.89 3.20
CA LEU A 148 -2.61 -6.83 4.54
C LEU A 148 -1.60 -6.55 5.65
N THR A 149 -0.34 -6.89 5.47
CA THR A 149 0.70 -6.80 6.52
C THR A 149 1.78 -5.74 6.27
N HIS A 150 1.61 -4.89 5.25
CA HIS A 150 2.66 -3.94 4.83
C HIS A 150 3.07 -2.94 5.93
N ASP A 151 2.14 -2.55 6.82
CA ASP A 151 2.45 -1.72 8.00
C ASP A 151 3.43 -2.42 8.97
N GLY A 152 3.67 -3.71 8.76
CA GLY A 152 4.66 -4.48 9.53
C GLY A 152 4.37 -4.46 11.02
N VAL A 153 5.42 -4.26 11.81
CA VAL A 153 5.35 -4.25 13.28
C VAL A 153 4.67 -3.01 13.87
N TYR A 154 4.37 -2.00 13.07
CA TYR A 154 3.65 -0.81 13.52
C TYR A 154 2.15 -1.06 13.71
N ASP A 155 1.59 -2.12 13.10
CA ASP A 155 0.24 -2.58 13.37
C ASP A 155 0.26 -3.91 14.15
N SER A 156 -0.22 -3.90 15.38
CA SER A 156 -0.28 -5.10 16.24
C SER A 156 -1.16 -6.22 15.66
N ALA A 157 -2.08 -5.93 14.75
CA ALA A 157 -2.86 -6.95 14.02
C ALA A 157 -1.95 -7.89 13.20
N ASN A 158 -0.77 -7.42 12.81
CA ASN A 158 0.21 -8.18 12.04
C ASN A 158 1.08 -9.12 12.89
N ASP A 159 1.01 -9.06 14.23
CA ASP A 159 1.85 -9.85 15.14
C ASP A 159 1.71 -11.36 14.88
N SER A 160 0.52 -11.83 14.52
CA SER A 160 0.28 -13.24 14.21
C SER A 160 1.04 -13.74 12.96
N TYR A 161 1.40 -12.84 12.06
CA TYR A 161 2.19 -13.13 10.86
C TYR A 161 3.69 -12.91 11.07
N LEU A 162 4.06 -11.83 11.75
CA LEU A 162 5.43 -11.36 11.85
C LEU A 162 6.17 -11.87 13.09
N LYS A 163 5.41 -12.34 14.11
CA LYS A 163 5.95 -12.89 15.37
C LYS A 163 5.40 -14.30 15.62
N PRO A 164 5.59 -15.26 14.71
CA PRO A 164 5.01 -16.59 14.86
C PRO A 164 5.67 -17.36 15.99
N TRP A 165 4.84 -18.07 16.79
CA TRP A 165 5.31 -18.93 17.88
C TRP A 165 5.59 -20.38 17.44
N GLY A 166 5.35 -20.72 16.17
CA GLY A 166 5.55 -22.06 15.64
C GLY A 166 5.76 -22.04 14.13
N LYS A 167 6.37 -23.10 13.58
CA LYS A 167 6.65 -23.22 12.16
C LYS A 167 5.37 -23.20 11.29
N GLU A 168 4.26 -23.68 11.83
CA GLU A 168 2.95 -23.68 11.15
C GLU A 168 2.36 -22.30 10.92
N LYS A 169 2.87 -21.29 11.64
CA LYS A 169 2.46 -19.88 11.49
C LYS A 169 3.50 -19.02 10.79
N ALA A 170 4.62 -19.60 10.37
CA ALA A 170 5.67 -18.85 9.69
C ALA A 170 5.22 -18.39 8.31
N LEU A 171 5.64 -17.21 7.91
CA LEU A 171 5.54 -16.76 6.52
C LEU A 171 6.32 -17.71 5.60
N TRP A 172 5.77 -18.03 4.44
CA TRP A 172 6.39 -18.94 3.48
C TRP A 172 7.48 -18.28 2.66
N ASN A 173 7.54 -16.95 2.66
CA ASN A 173 8.51 -16.18 1.88
C ASN A 173 8.75 -14.81 2.50
N ASN A 174 9.73 -14.10 1.96
CA ASN A 174 10.16 -12.79 2.44
C ASN A 174 9.40 -11.60 1.81
N LEU A 175 8.42 -11.82 0.91
CA LEU A 175 7.68 -10.72 0.25
C LEU A 175 7.10 -9.71 1.26
N PRO A 176 6.38 -10.11 2.33
CA PRO A 176 5.82 -9.14 3.28
C PRO A 176 6.90 -8.31 3.98
N ILE A 177 8.05 -8.90 4.27
CA ILE A 177 9.18 -8.22 4.93
C ILE A 177 9.85 -7.23 3.99
N VAL A 178 10.11 -7.64 2.74
CA VAL A 178 10.70 -6.75 1.73
C VAL A 178 9.78 -5.55 1.47
N LEU A 179 8.47 -5.80 1.33
CA LEU A 179 7.48 -4.74 1.13
C LEU A 179 7.45 -3.77 2.31
N HIS A 180 7.38 -4.29 3.55
CA HIS A 180 7.40 -3.46 4.76
C HIS A 180 8.64 -2.57 4.83
N HIS A 181 9.81 -3.11 4.53
CA HIS A 181 11.03 -2.31 4.51
C HIS A 181 11.04 -1.28 3.37
N ALA A 182 10.51 -1.64 2.19
CA ALA A 182 10.39 -0.71 1.06
C ALA A 182 9.47 0.47 1.39
N ASP A 183 8.33 0.19 2.03
CA ASP A 183 7.38 1.20 2.49
C ASP A 183 8.02 2.11 3.54
N HIS A 184 8.65 1.54 4.56
CA HIS A 184 9.36 2.31 5.60
C HIS A 184 10.49 3.18 5.03
N MET A 185 11.25 2.69 4.04
CA MET A 185 12.31 3.47 3.38
C MET A 185 11.77 4.62 2.53
N ALA A 186 10.57 4.49 2.02
CA ALA A 186 9.91 5.50 1.19
C ALA A 186 9.14 6.55 2.01
N SER A 187 8.98 6.33 3.30
CA SER A 187 8.25 7.20 4.26
C SER A 187 9.13 8.29 4.93
#